data_77a199ebb02a20081053d53287c1b7de
#
_entry.id   77a199ebb02a20081053d53287c1b7de
#
_cell.length_a   1.000
_cell.length_b   1.000
_cell.length_c   1.000
_cell.angle_alpha   90.00
_cell.angle_beta   90.00
_cell.angle_gamma   90.00
#
_symmetry.space_group_name_H-M   'P 1'
#
loop_
_entity.id
_entity.type
_entity.pdbx_description
1 polymer ?
#
loop_
_entity_poly.entity_id
_entity_poly.type
_entity_poly.pdbx_seq_one_letter_code
_entity_poly.pdbx_strand_id
1 'polypeptide(L)'
;YRLVDGDQAHYFDTTGTGNSLLVRSPAVLQLIMDSLRYWVTEMHVDGFRFDLASTLARQFHEVDKLSAFFDIIHQDPILSQTKLIAEPWDVGEGGYNVGGFPPLWCEWNGTYRDTVRDFWRG
;
A
#
# COMPACT_ATOMS: atom_id res chain seq x y z
N TYR A 1 4.33 11.84 -9.21
CA TYR A 1 5.24 11.59 -8.09
C TYR A 1 4.99 12.58 -6.96
N ARG A 2 5.46 12.24 -5.75
CA ARG A 2 5.48 13.14 -4.59
C ARG A 2 6.76 13.98 -4.62
N LEU A 3 6.62 15.25 -4.32
CA LEU A 3 7.77 16.15 -4.19
C LEU A 3 8.00 16.48 -2.71
N VAL A 4 9.24 16.85 -2.37
CA VAL A 4 9.58 17.33 -1.04
C VAL A 4 8.94 18.71 -0.83
N ASP A 5 8.31 18.92 0.32
CA ASP A 5 7.67 20.19 0.64
C ASP A 5 8.70 21.33 0.65
N GLY A 6 8.43 22.36 -0.16
CA GLY A 6 9.34 23.49 -0.31
C GLY A 6 10.54 23.25 -1.26
N ASP A 7 10.72 22.04 -1.78
CA ASP A 7 11.78 21.70 -2.73
C ASP A 7 11.24 20.84 -3.90
N GLN A 8 10.83 21.50 -4.95
CA GLN A 8 10.28 20.84 -6.13
C GLN A 8 11.33 20.17 -7.04
N ALA A 9 12.59 20.27 -6.71
CA ALA A 9 13.67 19.61 -7.45
C ALA A 9 13.90 18.16 -7.00
N HIS A 10 13.37 17.79 -5.82
CA HIS A 10 13.57 16.47 -5.24
C HIS A 10 12.26 15.72 -5.00
N TYR A 11 12.32 14.41 -5.19
CA TYR A 11 11.20 13.51 -4.89
C TYR A 11 11.16 13.13 -3.43
N PHE A 12 9.97 13.05 -2.88
CA PHE A 12 9.74 12.42 -1.58
C PHE A 12 9.61 10.91 -1.77
N ASP A 13 10.42 10.13 -1.06
CA ASP A 13 10.48 8.67 -1.22
C ASP A 13 10.20 7.97 0.11
N THR A 14 9.24 7.04 0.09
CA THR A 14 8.94 6.10 1.18
C THR A 14 9.06 4.63 0.73
N THR A 15 9.59 4.40 -0.46
CA THR A 15 9.68 3.07 -1.07
C THR A 15 11.11 2.52 -1.11
N GLY A 16 12.12 3.37 -0.94
CA GLY A 16 13.52 3.02 -1.14
C GLY A 16 13.95 2.95 -2.61
N THR A 17 13.08 3.34 -3.56
CA THR A 17 13.36 3.33 -5.00
C THR A 17 13.69 4.70 -5.58
N GLY A 18 13.73 5.73 -4.72
CA GLY A 18 14.07 7.11 -5.08
C GLY A 18 12.88 8.03 -5.29
N ASN A 19 11.67 7.51 -5.35
CA ASN A 19 10.44 8.31 -5.45
C ASN A 19 9.19 7.52 -5.02
N SER A 20 8.13 8.23 -4.67
CA SER A 20 6.81 7.65 -4.41
C SER A 20 5.75 8.27 -5.31
N LEU A 21 4.71 7.51 -5.67
CA LEU A 21 3.55 8.06 -6.37
C LEU A 21 2.71 8.93 -5.44
N LEU A 22 2.14 9.98 -5.98
CA LEU A 22 1.18 10.84 -5.27
C LEU A 22 -0.22 10.21 -5.33
N VAL A 23 -0.49 9.25 -4.47
CA VAL A 23 -1.73 8.43 -4.52
C VAL A 23 -2.99 9.26 -4.33
N ARG A 24 -2.92 10.40 -3.63
CA ARG A 24 -4.05 11.34 -3.51
C ARG A 24 -4.41 12.07 -4.83
N SER A 25 -3.57 12.01 -5.86
CA SER A 25 -3.91 12.55 -7.18
C SER A 25 -4.96 11.66 -7.85
N PRO A 26 -6.10 12.25 -8.31
CA PRO A 26 -7.14 11.46 -8.99
C PRO A 26 -6.62 10.67 -10.19
N ALA A 27 -5.69 11.25 -10.97
CA ALA A 27 -5.10 10.57 -12.12
C ALA A 27 -4.23 9.37 -11.71
N VAL A 28 -3.51 9.46 -10.58
CA VAL A 28 -2.72 8.35 -10.05
C VAL A 28 -3.63 7.27 -9.50
N LEU A 29 -4.67 7.62 -8.74
CA LEU A 29 -5.68 6.67 -8.28
C LEU A 29 -6.35 5.95 -9.45
N GLN A 30 -6.75 6.66 -10.49
CA GLN A 30 -7.34 6.07 -11.67
C GLN A 30 -6.38 5.07 -12.34
N LEU A 31 -5.12 5.45 -12.53
CA LEU A 31 -4.10 4.55 -13.10
C LEU A 31 -3.96 3.26 -12.29
N ILE A 32 -3.91 3.36 -10.97
CA ILE A 32 -3.81 2.20 -10.08
C ILE A 32 -5.05 1.32 -10.20
N MET A 33 -6.25 1.90 -10.08
CA MET A 33 -7.51 1.17 -10.13
C MET A 33 -7.74 0.48 -11.47
N ASP A 34 -7.45 1.16 -12.58
CA ASP A 34 -7.58 0.60 -13.91
C ASP A 34 -6.60 -0.56 -14.14
N SER A 35 -5.37 -0.43 -13.63
CA SER A 35 -4.38 -1.52 -13.64
C SER A 35 -4.87 -2.74 -12.85
N LEU A 36 -5.37 -2.54 -11.63
CA LEU A 36 -5.87 -3.64 -10.79
C LEU A 36 -7.08 -4.33 -11.45
N ARG A 37 -8.04 -3.58 -11.98
CA ARG A 37 -9.18 -4.14 -12.70
C ARG A 37 -8.74 -4.95 -13.91
N TYR A 38 -7.80 -4.45 -14.71
CA TYR A 38 -7.26 -5.15 -15.86
C TYR A 38 -6.69 -6.53 -15.48
N TRP A 39 -5.89 -6.58 -14.41
CA TRP A 39 -5.34 -7.85 -13.94
C TRP A 39 -6.41 -8.85 -13.50
N VAL A 40 -7.52 -8.40 -12.91
CA VAL A 40 -8.61 -9.28 -12.53
C VAL A 40 -9.44 -9.70 -13.75
N THR A 41 -9.85 -8.75 -14.60
CA THR A 41 -10.79 -9.03 -15.69
C THR A 41 -10.16 -9.72 -16.89
N GLU A 42 -8.93 -9.34 -17.24
CA GLU A 42 -8.26 -9.85 -18.43
C GLU A 42 -7.25 -10.96 -18.11
N MET A 43 -6.56 -10.85 -16.97
CA MET A 43 -5.51 -11.82 -16.58
C MET A 43 -6.02 -12.85 -15.56
N HIS A 44 -7.24 -12.67 -15.05
CA HIS A 44 -7.92 -13.61 -14.15
C HIS A 44 -7.17 -13.91 -12.85
N VAL A 45 -6.51 -12.91 -12.27
CA VAL A 45 -5.89 -13.06 -10.95
C VAL A 45 -6.96 -13.01 -9.84
N ASP A 46 -6.75 -13.77 -8.76
CA ASP A 46 -7.70 -13.87 -7.65
C ASP A 46 -7.47 -12.85 -6.53
N GLY A 47 -6.40 -12.10 -6.60
CA GLY A 47 -6.06 -11.09 -5.60
C GLY A 47 -4.68 -10.49 -5.78
N PHE A 48 -4.30 -9.65 -4.84
CA PHE A 48 -3.05 -8.89 -4.88
C PHE A 48 -2.33 -8.90 -3.54
N ARG A 49 -1.01 -9.02 -3.59
CA ARG A 49 -0.14 -8.63 -2.49
C ARG A 49 0.52 -7.30 -2.85
N PHE A 50 0.29 -6.30 -2.02
CA PHE A 50 0.82 -4.96 -2.20
C PHE A 50 2.16 -4.82 -1.47
N ASP A 51 3.19 -4.59 -2.25
CA ASP A 51 4.54 -4.30 -1.75
C ASP A 51 4.55 -2.93 -1.07
N LEU A 52 5.15 -2.82 0.12
CA LEU A 52 5.22 -1.58 0.88
C LEU A 52 3.88 -0.84 0.92
N ALA A 53 2.80 -1.53 1.26
CA ALA A 53 1.44 -1.04 1.11
C ALA A 53 1.13 0.21 1.95
N SER A 54 1.89 0.48 3.02
CA SER A 54 1.79 1.73 3.78
C SER A 54 1.98 2.97 2.91
N THR A 55 2.81 2.90 1.86
CA THR A 55 3.00 3.99 0.90
C THR A 55 1.71 4.39 0.18
N LEU A 56 0.84 3.42 -0.13
CA LEU A 56 -0.46 3.67 -0.79
C LEU A 56 -1.47 4.35 0.14
N ALA A 57 -1.34 4.13 1.44
CA ALA A 57 -2.20 4.69 2.47
C ALA A 57 -1.76 6.08 2.95
N ARG A 58 -0.57 6.56 2.55
CA ARG A 58 -0.07 7.88 2.95
C ARG A 58 -0.79 9.00 2.19
N GLN A 59 -1.54 9.82 2.91
CA GLN A 59 -2.13 11.04 2.34
C GLN A 59 -1.13 12.20 2.29
N PHE A 60 -0.46 12.46 3.38
CA PHE A 60 0.65 13.42 3.48
C PHE A 60 1.93 12.67 3.87
N HIS A 61 2.34 12.75 5.11
CA HIS A 61 3.48 12.02 5.65
C HIS A 61 3.04 10.80 6.46
N GLU A 62 1.83 10.83 7.02
CA GLU A 62 1.28 9.77 7.86
C GLU A 62 0.46 8.76 7.05
N VAL A 63 0.44 7.52 7.52
CA VAL A 63 -0.43 6.47 6.99
C VAL A 63 -1.85 6.70 7.52
N ASP A 64 -2.80 6.83 6.63
CA ASP A 64 -4.20 7.10 6.94
C ASP A 64 -5.10 5.92 6.56
N LYS A 65 -5.74 5.30 7.56
CA LYS A 65 -6.72 4.22 7.35
C LYS A 65 -7.95 4.66 6.56
N LEU A 66 -8.24 5.95 6.57
CA LEU A 66 -9.34 6.57 5.85
C LEU A 66 -8.89 7.14 4.50
N SER A 67 -7.74 6.69 3.98
CA SER A 67 -7.27 7.18 2.69
C SER A 67 -8.25 6.84 1.58
N ALA A 68 -8.39 7.74 0.62
CA ALA A 68 -9.26 7.55 -0.54
C ALA A 68 -8.96 6.25 -1.30
N PHE A 69 -7.72 5.75 -1.25
CA PHE A 69 -7.35 4.49 -1.85
C PHE A 69 -8.15 3.31 -1.28
N PHE A 70 -8.28 3.24 0.06
CA PHE A 70 -9.04 2.15 0.69
C PHE A 70 -10.53 2.24 0.37
N ASP A 71 -11.11 3.44 0.46
CA ASP A 71 -12.53 3.62 0.14
C ASP A 71 -12.84 3.22 -1.30
N ILE A 72 -12.01 3.66 -2.24
CA ILE A 72 -12.21 3.37 -3.66
C ILE A 72 -12.06 1.88 -3.96
N ILE A 73 -11.05 1.20 -3.42
CA ILE A 73 -10.86 -0.24 -3.66
C ILE A 73 -11.97 -1.08 -3.03
N HIS A 74 -12.47 -0.68 -1.85
CA HIS A 74 -13.51 -1.43 -1.14
C HIS A 74 -14.90 -1.31 -1.77
N GLN A 75 -15.21 -0.19 -2.41
CA GLN A 75 -16.50 -0.01 -3.10
C GLN A 75 -16.46 -0.42 -4.58
N ASP A 76 -15.29 -0.76 -5.11
CA ASP A 76 -15.17 -1.23 -6.48
C ASP A 76 -15.82 -2.61 -6.63
N PRO A 77 -16.77 -2.81 -7.57
CA PRO A 77 -17.52 -4.07 -7.67
C PRO A 77 -16.68 -5.27 -8.10
N ILE A 78 -15.50 -5.05 -8.69
CA ILE A 78 -14.57 -6.10 -9.11
C ILE A 78 -13.57 -6.36 -7.98
N LEU A 79 -12.89 -5.32 -7.53
CA LEU A 79 -11.77 -5.46 -6.59
C LEU A 79 -12.20 -5.82 -5.17
N SER A 80 -13.39 -5.41 -4.74
CA SER A 80 -13.94 -5.77 -3.42
C SER A 80 -14.17 -7.28 -3.24
N GLN A 81 -14.19 -8.04 -4.33
CA GLN A 81 -14.34 -9.50 -4.31
C GLN A 81 -12.99 -10.25 -4.33
N THR A 82 -11.89 -9.53 -4.45
CA THR A 82 -10.55 -10.12 -4.54
C THR A 82 -9.86 -10.21 -3.18
N LYS A 83 -8.83 -11.04 -3.08
CA LYS A 83 -7.98 -11.09 -1.89
C LYS A 83 -7.03 -9.90 -1.88
N LEU A 84 -7.07 -9.12 -0.82
CA LEU A 84 -6.18 -7.97 -0.61
C LEU A 84 -5.22 -8.29 0.53
N ILE A 85 -3.94 -8.32 0.23
CA ILE A 85 -2.87 -8.64 1.19
C ILE A 85 -1.90 -7.47 1.22
N ALA A 86 -1.68 -6.92 2.39
CA ALA A 86 -0.72 -5.85 2.59
C ALA A 86 0.61 -6.37 3.13
N GLU A 87 1.69 -5.84 2.60
CA GLU A 87 2.92 -5.70 3.35
C GLU A 87 2.80 -4.39 4.13
N PRO A 88 2.48 -4.45 5.45
CA PRO A 88 1.97 -3.29 6.18
C PRO A 88 3.07 -2.40 6.73
N TRP A 89 4.08 -2.11 5.91
CA TRP A 89 5.17 -1.18 6.20
C TRP A 89 5.66 -0.47 4.94
N ASP A 90 6.49 0.54 5.15
CA ASP A 90 7.32 1.20 4.16
C ASP A 90 8.60 1.73 4.84
N VAL A 91 9.48 2.42 4.11
CA VAL A 91 10.75 2.92 4.65
C VAL A 91 10.64 4.33 5.24
N GLY A 92 9.46 4.94 5.22
CA GLY A 92 9.21 6.25 5.81
C GLY A 92 9.01 6.20 7.33
N GLU A 93 9.07 7.36 7.96
CA GLU A 93 8.75 7.50 9.38
C GLU A 93 7.33 6.99 9.68
N GLY A 94 7.14 6.24 10.78
CA GLY A 94 5.87 5.63 11.13
C GLY A 94 5.38 4.57 10.12
N GLY A 95 6.26 4.04 9.26
CA GLY A 95 5.89 3.15 8.17
C GLY A 95 5.44 1.76 8.59
N TYR A 96 5.79 1.26 9.79
CA TYR A 96 5.39 -0.05 10.28
C TYR A 96 3.97 -0.01 10.85
N ASN A 97 3.00 -0.55 10.13
CA ASN A 97 1.57 -0.42 10.41
C ASN A 97 0.82 -1.74 10.50
N VAL A 98 1.43 -2.77 11.08
CA VAL A 98 0.73 -4.04 11.37
C VAL A 98 -0.47 -3.78 12.29
N GLY A 99 -1.66 -4.27 11.90
CA GLY A 99 -2.93 -3.97 12.56
C GLY A 99 -3.54 -2.62 12.13
N GLY A 100 -2.92 -1.92 11.20
CA GLY A 100 -3.32 -0.61 10.71
C GLY A 100 -4.22 -0.61 9.49
N PHE A 101 -4.33 -1.71 8.77
CA PHE A 101 -5.14 -1.81 7.56
C PHE A 101 -6.62 -2.10 7.86
N PRO A 102 -7.54 -1.76 6.92
CA PRO A 102 -8.96 -2.01 7.12
C PRO A 102 -9.30 -3.51 7.20
N PRO A 103 -10.47 -3.88 7.79
CA PRO A 103 -10.84 -5.29 8.07
C PRO A 103 -10.89 -6.24 6.86
N LEU A 104 -11.02 -5.72 5.64
CA LEU A 104 -11.04 -6.54 4.42
C LEU A 104 -9.64 -6.94 3.93
N TRP A 105 -8.60 -6.41 4.57
CA TRP A 105 -7.21 -6.71 4.24
C TRP A 105 -6.63 -7.79 5.12
N CYS A 106 -5.86 -8.68 4.52
CA CYS A 106 -4.91 -9.52 5.23
C CYS A 106 -3.57 -8.78 5.33
N GLU A 107 -2.82 -9.01 6.39
CA GLU A 107 -1.53 -8.36 6.62
C GLU A 107 -0.43 -9.39 6.83
N TRP A 108 0.73 -9.15 6.26
CA TRP A 108 1.93 -9.85 6.66
C TRP A 108 2.39 -9.36 8.03
N ASN A 109 2.81 -10.30 8.89
CA ASN A 109 3.24 -10.00 10.25
C ASN A 109 4.75 -10.17 10.39
N GLY A 110 5.49 -9.06 10.33
CA GLY A 110 6.95 -9.05 10.49
C GLY A 110 7.41 -9.51 11.87
N THR A 111 6.69 -9.13 12.92
CA THR A 111 7.01 -9.55 14.29
C THR A 111 6.89 -11.07 14.46
N TYR A 112 5.82 -11.66 13.93
CA TYR A 112 5.67 -13.13 13.92
C TYR A 112 6.82 -13.82 13.18
N ARG A 113 7.13 -13.34 11.96
CA ARG A 113 8.25 -13.85 11.17
C ARG A 113 9.55 -13.84 11.96
N ASP A 114 9.87 -12.72 12.59
CA ASP A 114 11.14 -12.54 13.28
C ASP A 114 11.18 -13.37 14.57
N THR A 115 10.09 -13.45 15.33
CA THR A 115 9.98 -14.32 16.51
C THR A 115 10.21 -15.78 16.15
N VAL A 116 9.59 -16.27 15.07
CA VAL A 116 9.79 -17.66 14.61
C VAL A 116 11.23 -17.91 14.18
N ARG A 117 11.83 -16.96 13.45
CA ARG A 117 13.23 -17.08 13.04
C ARG A 117 14.18 -17.09 14.23
N ASP A 118 13.97 -16.23 15.19
CA ASP A 118 14.82 -16.13 16.38
C ASP A 118 14.71 -17.41 17.22
N PHE A 119 13.49 -17.94 17.39
CA PHE A 119 13.27 -19.20 18.08
C PHE A 119 14.07 -20.36 17.46
N TRP A 120 14.10 -20.46 16.13
CA TRP A 120 14.82 -21.56 15.45
C TRP A 120 16.32 -21.34 15.28
N ARG A 121 16.79 -20.12 15.43
CA ARG A 121 18.22 -19.80 15.39
C ARG A 121 18.93 -20.05 16.72
N GLY A 122 18.23 -20.02 17.84
CA GLY A 122 18.77 -20.12 19.19
C GLY A 122 19.23 -18.77 19.73
#